data_b6abece22b42af64e97de71bcc1df0a3
#
_entry.id   b6abece22b42af64e97de71bcc1df0a3
#
_cell.length_a   1.000
_cell.length_b   1.000
_cell.length_c   1.000
_cell.angle_alpha   90.00
_cell.angle_beta   90.00
_cell.angle_gamma   90.00
#
_symmetry.space_group_name_H-M   'P 1'
#
loop_
_entity.id
_entity.type
_entity.pdbx_description
1 polymer ?
#
loop_
_entity_poly.entity_id
_entity_poly.type
_entity_poly.pdbx_seq_one_letter_code
_entity_poly.pdbx_strand_id
1 'polypeptide(L)'
;EAFPDDVVEPVAKGVNGGDAQQHVHTSVGRSCGSILWESKRTKNWSKAWLPKLRDDQRRAGAECAVIVTETLPENVKTFAHIDGVWVCGRQYAVPLAMALRAGIMEIAKARNASQGRNEKADQAYNYLCSAEFTHHLAAIVEAFAEMTSDVDSEEISAKSRFRKRRKQLERAFTGTTGLYGDLQGLIGNAMPEVQLLELDIADDQVA
;
A
#
# COMPACT_ATOMS: atom_id res chain seq x y z
N GLU A 1 3.93 -10.36 -0.31
CA GLU A 1 3.65 -11.34 0.76
C GLU A 1 3.66 -10.64 2.12
N ALA A 2 2.66 -9.75 2.29
CA ALA A 2 2.54 -8.95 3.50
C ALA A 2 2.10 -9.78 4.73
N PHE A 3 1.52 -10.98 4.52
CA PHE A 3 0.96 -11.83 5.57
C PHE A 3 1.39 -13.28 5.35
N PRO A 4 2.60 -13.67 5.78
CA PRO A 4 3.16 -15.00 5.50
C PRO A 4 2.42 -16.14 6.22
N ASP A 5 1.75 -15.86 7.33
CA ASP A 5 1.01 -16.86 8.11
C ASP A 5 -0.42 -17.08 7.61
N ASP A 6 -0.95 -16.13 6.81
CA ASP A 6 -2.33 -16.18 6.34
C ASP A 6 -2.45 -16.98 5.03
N VAL A 7 -3.61 -17.59 4.82
CA VAL A 7 -3.95 -18.26 3.57
C VAL A 7 -4.97 -17.42 2.82
N VAL A 8 -4.65 -17.06 1.57
CA VAL A 8 -5.57 -16.31 0.69
C VAL A 8 -6.04 -17.23 -0.42
N GLU A 9 -7.33 -17.52 -0.45
CA GLU A 9 -7.95 -18.39 -1.42
C GLU A 9 -8.89 -17.59 -2.34
N PRO A 10 -8.82 -17.79 -3.66
CA PRO A 10 -9.79 -17.21 -4.57
C PRO A 10 -11.15 -17.88 -4.37
N VAL A 11 -12.23 -17.11 -4.39
CA VAL A 11 -13.58 -17.65 -4.42
C VAL A 11 -13.88 -18.17 -5.84
N ALA A 12 -14.37 -19.39 -5.93
CA ALA A 12 -14.63 -20.04 -7.22
C ALA A 12 -15.64 -19.24 -8.07
N LYS A 13 -15.36 -19.10 -9.37
CA LYS A 13 -16.26 -18.41 -10.29
C LYS A 13 -17.63 -19.09 -10.33
N GLY A 14 -18.70 -18.32 -10.20
CA GLY A 14 -20.09 -18.82 -10.21
C GLY A 14 -20.62 -19.17 -8.82
N VAL A 15 -19.79 -19.16 -7.80
CA VAL A 15 -20.24 -19.17 -6.40
C VAL A 15 -20.52 -17.73 -5.99
N ASN A 16 -21.69 -17.48 -5.40
CA ASN A 16 -21.98 -16.17 -4.80
C ASN A 16 -21.02 -15.96 -3.62
N GLY A 17 -20.11 -15.03 -3.74
CA GLY A 17 -19.08 -14.73 -2.75
C GLY A 17 -18.22 -13.59 -3.26
N GLY A 18 -17.34 -13.04 -2.44
CA GLY A 18 -16.33 -12.08 -2.88
C GLY A 18 -15.34 -12.69 -3.90
N ASP A 19 -14.31 -11.94 -4.26
CA ASP A 19 -13.26 -12.43 -5.17
C ASP A 19 -12.24 -13.34 -4.48
N ALA A 20 -11.96 -13.08 -3.18
CA ALA A 20 -11.00 -13.84 -2.39
C ALA A 20 -11.38 -13.86 -0.90
N GLN A 21 -11.00 -14.92 -0.21
CA GLN A 21 -11.10 -15.04 1.24
C GLN A 21 -9.70 -15.18 1.85
N GLN A 22 -9.37 -14.28 2.76
CA GLN A 22 -8.13 -14.31 3.53
C GLN A 22 -8.42 -14.96 4.89
N HIS A 23 -7.85 -16.12 5.12
CA HIS A 23 -7.92 -16.83 6.39
C HIS A 23 -6.75 -16.38 7.27
N VAL A 24 -7.10 -15.72 8.38
CA VAL A 24 -6.14 -15.16 9.32
C VAL A 24 -5.65 -16.25 10.28
N HIS A 25 -4.33 -16.45 10.33
CA HIS A 25 -3.70 -17.42 11.22
C HIS A 25 -2.67 -16.75 12.14
N THR A 26 -2.46 -17.35 13.29
CA THR A 26 -1.30 -17.03 14.14
C THR A 26 -0.04 -17.62 13.54
N SER A 27 1.14 -17.17 14.01
CA SER A 27 2.45 -17.73 13.63
C SER A 27 2.63 -19.22 13.97
N VAL A 28 1.76 -19.77 14.81
CA VAL A 28 1.72 -21.22 15.13
C VAL A 28 0.61 -21.95 14.38
N GLY A 29 0.04 -21.36 13.31
CA GLY A 29 -0.93 -21.97 12.41
C GLY A 29 -2.35 -22.09 12.96
N ARG A 30 -2.70 -21.42 14.08
CA ARG A 30 -4.06 -21.44 14.62
C ARG A 30 -4.94 -20.46 13.86
N SER A 31 -6.09 -20.91 13.35
CA SER A 31 -7.08 -20.06 12.72
C SER A 31 -7.70 -19.06 13.69
N CYS A 32 -7.78 -17.81 13.30
CA CYS A 32 -8.36 -16.70 14.07
C CYS A 32 -9.69 -16.20 13.50
N GLY A 33 -9.91 -16.36 12.18
CA GLY A 33 -11.07 -15.89 11.46
C GLY A 33 -10.72 -15.57 10.01
N SER A 34 -11.58 -14.88 9.29
CA SER A 34 -11.34 -14.57 7.89
C SER A 34 -11.88 -13.20 7.46
N ILE A 35 -11.33 -12.68 6.36
CA ILE A 35 -11.74 -11.44 5.70
C ILE A 35 -12.17 -11.79 4.28
N LEU A 36 -13.36 -11.37 3.88
CA LEU A 36 -13.85 -11.52 2.51
C LEU A 36 -13.50 -10.27 1.70
N TRP A 37 -12.83 -10.46 0.57
CA TRP A 37 -12.37 -9.39 -0.32
C TRP A 37 -13.16 -9.38 -1.62
N GLU A 38 -13.52 -8.20 -2.08
CA GLU A 38 -14.12 -7.94 -3.39
C GLU A 38 -13.39 -6.80 -4.07
N SER A 39 -12.95 -6.98 -5.31
CA SER A 39 -12.25 -5.98 -6.10
C SER A 39 -13.16 -5.40 -7.19
N LYS A 40 -13.28 -4.08 -7.24
CA LYS A 40 -14.07 -3.37 -8.24
C LYS A 40 -13.19 -2.44 -9.07
N ARG A 41 -13.01 -2.79 -10.35
CA ARG A 41 -12.29 -1.97 -11.34
C ARG A 41 -13.29 -1.25 -12.25
N THR A 42 -14.14 -0.41 -11.66
CA THR A 42 -15.17 0.32 -12.39
C THR A 42 -14.97 1.83 -12.27
N LYS A 43 -15.41 2.57 -13.28
CA LYS A 43 -15.34 4.04 -13.29
C LYS A 43 -16.35 4.71 -12.35
N ASN A 44 -17.36 3.99 -11.89
CA ASN A 44 -18.42 4.53 -11.06
C ASN A 44 -18.62 3.65 -9.83
N TRP A 45 -18.82 4.29 -8.68
CA TRP A 45 -19.23 3.64 -7.45
C TRP A 45 -20.71 3.21 -7.52
N SER A 46 -21.02 2.06 -6.90
CA SER A 46 -22.41 1.60 -6.75
C SER A 46 -22.69 1.15 -5.31
N LYS A 47 -23.68 1.78 -4.66
CA LYS A 47 -24.14 1.38 -3.33
C LYS A 47 -24.73 -0.04 -3.28
N ALA A 48 -25.17 -0.59 -4.43
CA ALA A 48 -25.72 -1.94 -4.51
C ALA A 48 -24.68 -3.05 -4.21
N TRP A 49 -23.38 -2.74 -4.22
CA TRP A 49 -22.35 -3.71 -3.88
C TRP A 49 -22.32 -4.03 -2.38
N LEU A 50 -22.68 -3.07 -1.53
CA LEU A 50 -22.63 -3.22 -0.07
C LEU A 50 -23.55 -4.33 0.44
N PRO A 51 -24.88 -4.32 0.18
CA PRO A 51 -25.75 -5.39 0.65
C PRO A 51 -25.36 -6.75 0.09
N LYS A 52 -24.95 -6.81 -1.19
CA LYS A 52 -24.50 -8.05 -1.81
C LYS A 52 -23.30 -8.64 -1.06
N LEU A 53 -22.23 -7.86 -0.85
CA LEU A 53 -21.03 -8.37 -0.20
C LEU A 53 -21.27 -8.71 1.28
N ARG A 54 -22.17 -8.01 1.96
CA ARG A 54 -22.59 -8.35 3.31
C ARG A 54 -23.31 -9.68 3.40
N ASP A 55 -24.16 -9.99 2.41
CA ASP A 55 -24.83 -11.30 2.34
C ASP A 55 -23.84 -12.41 2.01
N ASP A 56 -22.86 -12.14 1.16
CA ASP A 56 -21.75 -13.04 0.84
C ASP A 56 -20.86 -13.28 2.07
N GLN A 57 -20.55 -12.24 2.84
CA GLN A 57 -19.82 -12.32 4.12
C GLN A 57 -20.50 -13.26 5.11
N ARG A 58 -21.83 -13.12 5.28
CA ARG A 58 -22.61 -14.00 6.18
C ARG A 58 -22.56 -15.45 5.74
N ARG A 59 -22.66 -15.69 4.43
CA ARG A 59 -22.59 -17.05 3.87
C ARG A 59 -21.21 -17.68 4.00
N ALA A 60 -20.16 -16.87 3.82
CA ALA A 60 -18.78 -17.28 3.99
C ALA A 60 -18.37 -17.43 5.47
N GLY A 61 -19.18 -16.95 6.41
CA GLY A 61 -18.82 -16.89 7.83
C GLY A 61 -17.60 -16.01 8.11
N ALA A 62 -17.34 -15.00 7.25
CA ALA A 62 -16.20 -14.13 7.42
C ALA A 62 -16.48 -13.04 8.47
N GLU A 63 -15.49 -12.72 9.29
CA GLU A 63 -15.58 -11.69 10.32
C GLU A 63 -15.73 -10.29 9.73
N CYS A 64 -15.07 -10.03 8.61
CA CYS A 64 -15.09 -8.75 7.92
C CYS A 64 -15.28 -8.92 6.42
N ALA A 65 -15.84 -7.90 5.77
CA ALA A 65 -15.90 -7.81 4.31
C ALA A 65 -15.31 -6.48 3.84
N VAL A 66 -14.54 -6.51 2.76
CA VAL A 66 -13.82 -5.35 2.21
C VAL A 66 -14.07 -5.25 0.71
N ILE A 67 -14.49 -4.07 0.25
CA ILE A 67 -14.49 -3.69 -1.17
C ILE A 67 -13.25 -2.85 -1.44
N VAL A 68 -12.39 -3.33 -2.34
CA VAL A 68 -11.27 -2.57 -2.89
C VAL A 68 -11.70 -1.99 -4.23
N THR A 69 -11.70 -0.67 -4.38
CA THR A 69 -12.21 -0.02 -5.59
C THR A 69 -11.30 1.12 -6.07
N GLU A 70 -11.26 1.35 -7.38
CA GLU A 70 -10.58 2.51 -7.96
C GLU A 70 -11.39 3.79 -7.78
N THR A 71 -12.73 3.68 -7.74
CA THR A 71 -13.64 4.82 -7.55
C THR A 71 -14.34 4.71 -6.22
N LEU A 72 -13.95 5.54 -5.27
CA LEU A 72 -14.52 5.60 -3.94
C LEU A 72 -15.89 6.34 -3.95
N PRO A 73 -16.75 6.10 -2.93
CA PRO A 73 -17.95 6.90 -2.71
C PRO A 73 -17.62 8.39 -2.55
N GLU A 74 -18.60 9.27 -2.84
CA GLU A 74 -18.50 10.68 -2.50
C GLU A 74 -18.19 10.84 -1.00
N ASN A 75 -17.28 11.76 -0.67
CA ASN A 75 -16.80 12.05 0.69
C ASN A 75 -15.87 10.99 1.33
N VAL A 76 -15.48 9.92 0.62
CA VAL A 76 -14.47 8.97 1.07
C VAL A 76 -13.18 9.21 0.30
N LYS A 77 -12.12 9.62 1.00
CA LYS A 77 -10.81 9.90 0.38
C LYS A 77 -9.88 8.69 0.41
N THR A 78 -9.94 7.88 1.44
CA THR A 78 -9.01 6.77 1.69
C THR A 78 -9.76 5.45 1.86
N PHE A 79 -10.51 5.33 2.95
CA PHE A 79 -11.37 4.20 3.27
C PHE A 79 -12.51 4.65 4.18
N ALA A 80 -13.55 3.83 4.26
CA ALA A 80 -14.67 4.02 5.17
C ALA A 80 -15.33 2.69 5.52
N HIS A 81 -16.00 2.64 6.66
CA HIS A 81 -16.89 1.54 7.03
C HIS A 81 -18.33 1.98 6.76
N ILE A 82 -18.97 1.35 5.76
CA ILE A 82 -20.31 1.75 5.28
C ILE A 82 -21.21 0.52 5.30
N ASP A 83 -22.32 0.61 6.01
CA ASP A 83 -23.33 -0.45 6.09
C ASP A 83 -22.76 -1.84 6.43
N GLY A 84 -21.76 -1.91 7.32
CA GLY A 84 -21.14 -3.17 7.74
C GLY A 84 -20.05 -3.70 6.80
N VAL A 85 -19.66 -2.95 5.78
CA VAL A 85 -18.63 -3.31 4.81
C VAL A 85 -17.54 -2.24 4.79
N TRP A 86 -16.29 -2.64 4.81
CA TRP A 86 -15.15 -1.76 4.59
C TRP A 86 -15.00 -1.46 3.11
N VAL A 87 -14.79 -0.20 2.77
CA VAL A 87 -14.55 0.27 1.40
C VAL A 87 -13.25 1.03 1.38
N CYS A 88 -12.32 0.68 0.49
CA CYS A 88 -11.03 1.37 0.41
C CYS A 88 -10.53 1.51 -1.02
N GLY A 89 -9.65 2.49 -1.24
CA GLY A 89 -8.84 2.59 -2.43
C GLY A 89 -7.75 1.51 -2.47
N ARG A 90 -7.26 1.18 -3.65
CA ARG A 90 -6.30 0.08 -3.86
C ARG A 90 -5.04 0.22 -3.01
N GLN A 91 -4.47 1.42 -2.91
CA GLN A 91 -3.27 1.69 -2.12
C GLN A 91 -3.46 1.48 -0.62
N TYR A 92 -4.70 1.52 -0.14
CA TYR A 92 -5.03 1.36 1.28
C TYR A 92 -5.43 -0.08 1.64
N ALA A 93 -5.48 -1.00 0.68
CA ALA A 93 -5.92 -2.38 0.92
C ALA A 93 -5.00 -3.12 1.91
N VAL A 94 -3.67 -3.00 1.75
CA VAL A 94 -2.72 -3.67 2.64
C VAL A 94 -2.72 -3.06 4.04
N PRO A 95 -2.61 -1.74 4.25
CA PRO A 95 -2.74 -1.14 5.57
C PRO A 95 -4.06 -1.50 6.28
N LEU A 96 -5.18 -1.48 5.56
CA LEU A 96 -6.47 -1.88 6.10
C LEU A 96 -6.49 -3.37 6.50
N ALA A 97 -5.92 -4.24 5.65
CA ALA A 97 -5.80 -5.66 5.97
C ALA A 97 -4.97 -5.91 7.24
N MET A 98 -3.84 -5.18 7.42
CA MET A 98 -3.02 -5.27 8.63
C MET A 98 -3.83 -4.95 9.89
N ALA A 99 -4.60 -3.88 9.85
CA ALA A 99 -5.39 -3.44 10.98
C ALA A 99 -6.56 -4.40 11.28
N LEU A 100 -7.31 -4.84 10.27
CA LEU A 100 -8.40 -5.81 10.43
C LEU A 100 -7.86 -7.16 10.94
N ARG A 101 -6.72 -7.63 10.40
CA ARG A 101 -6.04 -8.83 10.86
C ARG A 101 -5.68 -8.76 12.34
N ALA A 102 -5.07 -7.66 12.77
CA ALA A 102 -4.74 -7.44 14.19
C ALA A 102 -5.99 -7.52 15.07
N GLY A 103 -7.09 -6.88 14.68
CA GLY A 103 -8.37 -6.94 15.38
C GLY A 103 -8.92 -8.36 15.47
N ILE A 104 -8.94 -9.12 14.37
CA ILE A 104 -9.39 -10.52 14.33
C ILE A 104 -8.56 -11.39 15.27
N MET A 105 -7.24 -11.20 15.30
CA MET A 105 -6.34 -11.95 16.19
C MET A 105 -6.61 -11.65 17.67
N GLU A 106 -6.86 -10.40 18.03
CA GLU A 106 -7.17 -10.03 19.42
C GLU A 106 -8.54 -10.58 19.87
N ILE A 107 -9.54 -10.58 18.97
CA ILE A 107 -10.83 -11.25 19.24
C ILE A 107 -10.61 -12.74 19.47
N ALA A 108 -9.85 -13.41 18.60
CA ALA A 108 -9.60 -14.83 18.73
C ALA A 108 -8.87 -15.16 20.04
N LYS A 109 -7.90 -14.34 20.47
CA LYS A 109 -7.26 -14.46 21.79
C LYS A 109 -8.26 -14.32 22.93
N ALA A 110 -9.12 -13.28 22.86
CA ALA A 110 -10.13 -13.05 23.90
C ALA A 110 -11.13 -14.21 23.99
N ARG A 111 -11.60 -14.73 22.85
CA ARG A 111 -12.49 -15.91 22.80
C ARG A 111 -11.83 -17.16 23.41
N ASN A 112 -10.56 -17.41 23.09
CA ASN A 112 -9.81 -18.57 23.63
C ASN A 112 -9.49 -18.43 25.13
N ALA A 113 -9.23 -17.20 25.61
CA ALA A 113 -9.04 -16.92 27.02
C ALA A 113 -10.33 -17.05 27.84
N SER A 114 -11.49 -16.95 27.18
CA SER A 114 -12.81 -16.93 27.81
C SER A 114 -13.58 -18.26 27.74
N GLN A 115 -12.92 -19.40 27.51
CA GLN A 115 -13.55 -20.71 27.75
C GLN A 115 -14.08 -20.87 29.21
N GLY A 116 -14.27 -19.75 29.87
CA GLY A 116 -14.89 -19.60 31.18
C GLY A 116 -15.56 -18.24 31.45
N ARG A 117 -15.56 -17.25 30.50
CA ARG A 117 -16.16 -15.93 30.73
C ARG A 117 -16.67 -15.29 29.44
N ASN A 118 -17.96 -15.41 29.15
CA ASN A 118 -18.66 -14.80 28.01
C ASN A 118 -18.56 -13.25 27.92
N GLU A 119 -18.37 -12.56 29.07
CA GLU A 119 -18.38 -11.09 29.11
C GLU A 119 -17.24 -10.38 28.39
N LYS A 120 -16.04 -10.96 28.34
CA LYS A 120 -14.88 -10.32 27.69
C LYS A 120 -14.91 -10.39 26.17
N ALA A 121 -15.51 -11.43 25.60
CA ALA A 121 -15.66 -11.56 24.16
C ALA A 121 -16.68 -10.53 23.62
N ASP A 122 -17.75 -10.29 24.36
CA ASP A 122 -18.76 -9.28 24.01
C ASP A 122 -18.18 -7.87 24.12
N GLN A 123 -17.36 -7.60 25.13
CA GLN A 123 -16.65 -6.33 25.28
C GLN A 123 -15.67 -6.08 24.13
N ALA A 124 -14.88 -7.08 23.73
CA ALA A 124 -13.94 -6.95 22.61
C ALA A 124 -14.68 -6.78 21.27
N TYR A 125 -15.78 -7.51 21.06
CA TYR A 125 -16.62 -7.33 19.88
C TYR A 125 -17.24 -5.93 19.83
N ASN A 126 -17.81 -5.46 20.96
CA ASN A 126 -18.37 -4.11 21.05
C ASN A 126 -17.31 -3.03 20.84
N TYR A 127 -16.09 -3.22 21.33
CA TYR A 127 -14.97 -2.30 21.05
C TYR A 127 -14.63 -2.24 19.56
N LEU A 128 -14.52 -3.38 18.88
CA LEU A 128 -14.22 -3.40 17.44
C LEU A 128 -15.34 -2.83 16.57
N CYS A 129 -16.58 -2.90 17.04
CA CYS A 129 -17.71 -2.26 16.38
C CYS A 129 -17.89 -0.80 16.83
N SER A 130 -17.03 -0.30 17.73
CA SER A 130 -17.15 1.05 18.27
C SER A 130 -16.60 2.13 17.33
N ALA A 131 -17.13 3.33 17.46
CA ALA A 131 -16.61 4.51 16.79
C ALA A 131 -15.15 4.80 17.21
N GLU A 132 -14.78 4.45 18.44
CA GLU A 132 -13.44 4.65 18.99
C GLU A 132 -12.41 3.79 18.25
N PHE A 133 -12.68 2.50 18.02
CA PHE A 133 -11.81 1.63 17.24
C PHE A 133 -11.68 2.13 15.79
N THR A 134 -12.80 2.52 15.18
CA THR A 134 -12.80 3.09 13.83
C THR A 134 -11.94 4.36 13.75
N HIS A 135 -11.99 5.19 14.79
CA HIS A 135 -11.21 6.43 14.87
C HIS A 135 -9.70 6.16 15.02
N HIS A 136 -9.33 5.23 15.89
CA HIS A 136 -7.92 4.81 16.03
C HIS A 136 -7.39 4.20 14.74
N LEU A 137 -8.20 3.38 14.08
CA LEU A 137 -7.84 2.77 12.82
C LEU A 137 -7.64 3.82 11.71
N ALA A 138 -8.55 4.81 11.65
CA ALA A 138 -8.46 5.92 10.72
C ALA A 138 -7.14 6.68 10.88
N ALA A 139 -6.79 7.03 12.12
CA ALA A 139 -5.55 7.74 12.42
C ALA A 139 -4.30 6.97 11.97
N ILE A 140 -4.27 5.65 12.18
CA ILE A 140 -3.15 4.80 11.75
C ILE A 140 -3.02 4.80 10.22
N VAL A 141 -4.13 4.63 9.50
CA VAL A 141 -4.11 4.57 8.03
C VAL A 141 -3.81 5.94 7.42
N GLU A 142 -4.28 7.03 8.02
CA GLU A 142 -3.92 8.38 7.60
C GLU A 142 -2.41 8.63 7.75
N ALA A 143 -1.81 8.23 8.88
CA ALA A 143 -0.37 8.35 9.09
C ALA A 143 0.43 7.55 8.04
N PHE A 144 0.00 6.34 7.68
CA PHE A 144 0.63 5.57 6.59
C PHE A 144 0.46 6.23 5.23
N ALA A 145 -0.71 6.83 4.95
CA ALA A 145 -0.95 7.53 3.71
C ALA A 145 -0.06 8.78 3.57
N GLU A 146 0.10 9.55 4.66
CA GLU A 146 1.00 10.71 4.71
C GLU A 146 2.45 10.28 4.47
N MET A 147 2.95 9.26 5.20
CA MET A 147 4.30 8.75 4.99
C MET A 147 4.56 8.27 3.56
N THR A 148 3.59 7.60 2.94
CA THR A 148 3.71 7.16 1.54
C THR A 148 3.79 8.35 0.59
N SER A 149 2.95 9.38 0.80
CA SER A 149 2.98 10.62 0.02
C SER A 149 4.29 11.39 0.18
N ASP A 150 4.84 11.41 1.39
CA ASP A 150 6.13 12.07 1.67
C ASP A 150 7.27 11.37 0.94
N VAL A 151 7.32 10.03 0.98
CA VAL A 151 8.32 9.24 0.25
C VAL A 151 8.23 9.49 -1.27
N ASP A 152 7.02 9.50 -1.85
CA ASP A 152 6.82 9.79 -3.27
C ASP A 152 7.31 11.20 -3.63
N SER A 153 7.03 12.19 -2.77
CA SER A 153 7.48 13.58 -2.94
C SER A 153 9.00 13.70 -2.86
N GLU A 154 9.63 13.00 -1.92
CA GLU A 154 11.08 12.94 -1.78
C GLU A 154 11.73 12.28 -3.01
N GLU A 155 11.16 11.20 -3.53
CA GLU A 155 11.67 10.54 -4.73
C GLU A 155 11.63 11.47 -5.95
N ILE A 156 10.50 12.16 -6.18
CA ILE A 156 10.36 13.14 -7.26
C ILE A 156 11.39 14.27 -7.11
N SER A 157 11.54 14.79 -5.90
CA SER A 157 12.49 15.85 -5.58
C SER A 157 13.94 15.41 -5.78
N ALA A 158 14.28 14.18 -5.37
CA ALA A 158 15.59 13.59 -5.57
C ALA A 158 15.90 13.42 -7.07
N LYS A 159 14.97 12.86 -7.85
CA LYS A 159 15.10 12.71 -9.31
C LYS A 159 15.33 14.07 -10.00
N SER A 160 14.64 15.11 -9.56
CA SER A 160 14.83 16.48 -10.08
C SER A 160 16.22 17.03 -9.75
N ARG A 161 16.69 16.86 -8.49
CA ARG A 161 18.04 17.27 -8.06
C ARG A 161 19.13 16.53 -8.85
N PHE A 162 18.99 15.22 -9.07
CA PHE A 162 19.94 14.45 -9.87
C PHE A 162 20.01 14.93 -11.32
N ARG A 163 18.86 15.19 -11.98
CA ARG A 163 18.84 15.75 -13.35
C ARG A 163 19.54 17.12 -13.42
N LYS A 164 19.30 17.99 -12.43
CA LYS A 164 19.97 19.29 -12.37
C LYS A 164 21.48 19.15 -12.22
N ARG A 165 21.95 18.26 -11.33
CA ARG A 165 23.39 18.00 -11.15
C ARG A 165 24.04 17.41 -12.39
N ARG A 166 23.36 16.45 -13.08
CA ARG A 166 23.86 15.89 -14.34
C ARG A 166 24.05 16.98 -15.39
N LYS A 167 23.08 17.88 -15.58
CA LYS A 167 23.21 19.03 -16.49
C LYS A 167 24.34 19.99 -16.09
N GLN A 168 24.59 20.19 -14.82
CA GLN A 168 25.71 21.01 -14.36
C GLN A 168 27.06 20.36 -14.66
N LEU A 169 27.19 19.05 -14.48
CA LEU A 169 28.39 18.28 -14.83
C LEU A 169 28.61 18.31 -16.35
N GLU A 170 27.61 18.10 -17.17
CA GLU A 170 27.69 18.17 -18.63
C GLU A 170 28.20 19.57 -19.08
N ARG A 171 27.64 20.64 -18.51
CA ARG A 171 28.09 22.01 -18.83
C ARG A 171 29.54 22.26 -18.39
N ALA A 172 29.92 21.80 -17.20
CA ALA A 172 31.30 21.94 -16.72
C ALA A 172 32.26 21.16 -17.62
N PHE A 173 31.89 19.92 -18.01
CA PHE A 173 32.69 19.10 -18.92
C PHE A 173 32.86 19.76 -20.29
N THR A 174 31.73 20.19 -20.90
CA THR A 174 31.78 20.89 -22.21
C THR A 174 32.60 22.17 -22.16
N GLY A 175 32.47 22.96 -21.08
CA GLY A 175 33.26 24.18 -20.90
C GLY A 175 34.75 23.89 -20.76
N THR A 176 35.10 22.85 -20.01
CA THR A 176 36.51 22.44 -19.82
C THR A 176 37.11 21.93 -21.13
N THR A 177 36.37 21.10 -21.88
CA THR A 177 36.78 20.56 -23.18
C THR A 177 36.94 21.67 -24.22
N GLY A 178 36.01 22.64 -24.23
CA GLY A 178 36.12 23.83 -25.10
C GLY A 178 37.36 24.67 -24.78
N LEU A 179 37.58 25.00 -23.51
CA LEU A 179 38.78 25.73 -23.07
C LEU A 179 40.07 24.99 -23.44
N TYR A 180 40.10 23.66 -23.26
CA TYR A 180 41.24 22.85 -23.63
C TYR A 180 41.50 22.90 -25.15
N GLY A 181 40.47 22.80 -25.97
CA GLY A 181 40.57 22.92 -27.42
C GLY A 181 41.08 24.29 -27.88
N ASP A 182 40.59 25.38 -27.27
CA ASP A 182 41.04 26.72 -27.58
C ASP A 182 42.53 26.91 -27.22
N LEU A 183 42.95 26.40 -26.06
CA LEU A 183 44.37 26.47 -25.63
C LEU A 183 45.27 25.62 -26.54
N GLN A 184 44.83 24.42 -26.94
CA GLN A 184 45.55 23.58 -27.86
C GLN A 184 45.69 24.23 -29.25
N GLY A 185 44.70 24.97 -29.71
CA GLY A 185 44.76 25.76 -30.94
C GLY A 185 45.77 26.91 -30.87
N LEU A 186 45.97 27.51 -29.70
CA LEU A 186 46.89 28.63 -29.49
C LEU A 186 48.36 28.19 -29.26
N ILE A 187 48.57 27.12 -28.52
CA ILE A 187 49.91 26.70 -28.01
C ILE A 187 50.48 25.51 -28.82
N GLY A 188 49.62 24.79 -29.57
CA GLY A 188 49.99 23.65 -30.39
C GLY A 188 50.55 22.47 -29.56
N ASN A 189 51.59 21.79 -30.09
CA ASN A 189 52.18 20.61 -29.48
C ASN A 189 52.93 20.83 -28.17
N ALA A 190 52.99 22.06 -27.66
CA ALA A 190 53.61 22.37 -26.36
C ALA A 190 52.69 22.11 -25.16
N MET A 191 51.42 21.77 -25.42
CA MET A 191 50.47 21.50 -24.35
C MET A 191 50.60 20.01 -23.89
N PRO A 192 50.68 19.75 -22.55
CA PRO A 192 50.73 18.39 -22.06
C PRO A 192 49.41 17.65 -22.41
N GLU A 193 49.56 16.43 -22.89
CA GLU A 193 48.41 15.54 -23.15
C GLU A 193 47.72 15.24 -21.81
N VAL A 194 46.55 15.83 -21.62
CA VAL A 194 45.70 15.46 -20.50
C VAL A 194 44.85 14.29 -20.97
N GLN A 195 45.15 13.08 -20.47
CA GLN A 195 44.24 11.96 -20.69
C GLN A 195 42.85 12.38 -20.21
N LEU A 196 41.98 12.72 -21.16
CA LEU A 196 40.56 12.89 -20.87
C LEU A 196 40.10 11.60 -20.22
N LEU A 197 39.73 11.66 -18.94
CA LEU A 197 38.93 10.64 -18.32
C LEU A 197 37.66 10.53 -19.18
N GLU A 198 37.58 9.52 -20.03
CA GLU A 198 36.32 9.07 -20.60
C GLU A 198 35.45 8.66 -19.42
N LEU A 199 34.75 9.63 -18.87
CA LEU A 199 33.60 9.34 -18.02
C LEU A 199 32.57 8.73 -18.98
N ASP A 200 32.64 7.42 -19.10
CA ASP A 200 31.58 6.60 -19.67
C ASP A 200 30.33 6.92 -18.84
N ILE A 201 29.53 7.88 -19.34
CA ILE A 201 28.19 8.11 -18.81
C ILE A 201 27.38 6.96 -19.37
N ALA A 202 27.55 5.78 -18.76
CA ALA A 202 26.71 4.64 -19.03
C ALA A 202 25.26 5.09 -18.83
N ASP A 203 24.50 5.01 -19.91
CA ASP A 203 23.05 5.11 -19.90
C ASP A 203 22.50 4.05 -18.92
N ASP A 204 22.33 4.42 -17.66
CA ASP A 204 21.52 3.68 -16.73
C ASP A 204 20.06 3.82 -17.20
N GLN A 205 19.67 2.98 -18.12
CA GLN A 205 18.30 2.59 -18.35
C GLN A 205 17.85 1.78 -17.12
N VAL A 206 17.43 2.49 -16.08
CA VAL A 206 16.66 1.89 -15.01
C VAL A 206 15.23 1.74 -15.52
N ALA A 207 14.86 0.49 -15.77
CA ALA A 207 13.52 0.01 -16.06
C ALA A 207 12.55 0.27 -14.89
#